data_3e30c1b96979a61c75e065c5b6774a1d
#
_entry.id   3e30c1b96979a61c75e065c5b6774a1d
#
_cell.length_a   1.000
_cell.length_b   1.000
_cell.length_c   1.000
_cell.angle_alpha   90.00
_cell.angle_beta   90.00
_cell.angle_gamma   90.00
#
_symmetry.space_group_name_H-M   'P 1'
#
loop_
_entity.id
_entity.type
_entity.pdbx_description
1 polymer ?
#
loop_
_entity_poly.entity_id
_entity_poly.type
_entity_poly.pdbx_seq_one_letter_code
_entity_poly.pdbx_strand_id
1 'polypeptide(L)'
;IVQIDGKQTYLAAEQVVAMLRNMPGSTIDRIEIITDPSARYDAAGNAGIIDVRLKKNTSTGTNGSASLSAGSGRYYRQRGALQLNHKTGIINLFTNYGINNGGDYWDFDLQKIQEDGAQKNYVHQTSLITYKNTGHNAKAGIDIQTGKATTIGLLWTGSWNRRNEESPASASFRRQKNSNPYLATLTDKSIMNTTSNQLGNINFQHNLIKNQGQLTADLDFGRFTRQFFNSLSTETLIPADPPQ
;
A
#
# COMPACT_ATOMS: atom_id res chain seq x y z
N ILE A 1 -5.77 9.47 9.70
CA ILE A 1 -5.40 8.16 10.29
C ILE A 1 -6.14 7.07 9.51
N VAL A 2 -5.49 5.92 9.26
CA VAL A 2 -6.18 4.75 8.68
C VAL A 2 -6.19 3.61 9.69
N GLN A 3 -7.37 3.03 9.87
CA GLN A 3 -7.63 1.90 10.76
C GLN A 3 -8.16 0.71 9.96
N ILE A 4 -7.96 -0.49 10.51
CA ILE A 4 -8.60 -1.72 10.05
C ILE A 4 -9.30 -2.36 11.24
N ASP A 5 -10.60 -2.57 11.13
CA ASP A 5 -11.46 -3.08 12.22
C ASP A 5 -11.30 -2.26 13.53
N GLY A 6 -11.14 -0.94 13.41
CA GLY A 6 -10.95 -0.03 14.55
C GLY A 6 -9.54 0.01 15.11
N LYS A 7 -8.57 -0.67 14.51
CA LYS A 7 -7.16 -0.69 14.95
C LYS A 7 -6.30 0.13 14.01
N GLN A 8 -5.51 1.03 14.59
CA GLN A 8 -4.62 1.89 13.83
C GLN A 8 -3.53 1.09 13.12
N THR A 9 -3.25 1.41 11.85
CA THR A 9 -2.26 0.69 11.05
C THR A 9 -0.84 1.12 11.30
N TYR A 10 -0.61 2.31 11.86
CA TYR A 10 0.72 2.94 12.05
C TYR A 10 1.60 2.97 10.79
N LEU A 11 0.96 2.94 9.62
CA LEU A 11 1.62 2.92 8.31
C LEU A 11 1.61 4.31 7.69
N ALA A 12 2.64 4.63 6.91
CA ALA A 12 2.63 5.81 6.05
C ALA A 12 1.58 5.66 4.93
N ALA A 13 1.09 6.77 4.39
CA ALA A 13 -0.01 6.79 3.43
C ALA A 13 0.21 5.87 2.22
N GLU A 14 1.42 5.88 1.63
CA GLU A 14 1.75 5.02 0.49
C GLU A 14 1.71 3.53 0.84
N GLN A 15 2.04 3.18 2.07
CA GLN A 15 2.03 1.80 2.55
C GLN A 15 0.62 1.31 2.80
N VAL A 16 -0.24 2.19 3.34
CA VAL A 16 -1.68 1.91 3.47
C VAL A 16 -2.30 1.67 2.10
N VAL A 17 -1.99 2.52 1.11
CA VAL A 17 -2.47 2.35 -0.26
C VAL A 17 -1.98 1.03 -0.85
N ALA A 18 -0.71 0.66 -0.65
CA ALA A 18 -0.17 -0.61 -1.12
C ALA A 18 -0.85 -1.81 -0.46
N MET A 19 -1.09 -1.74 0.86
CA MET A 19 -1.80 -2.76 1.61
C MET A 19 -3.24 -2.92 1.11
N LEU A 20 -3.99 -1.83 0.94
CA LEU A 20 -5.38 -1.85 0.46
C LEU A 20 -5.47 -2.37 -0.98
N ARG A 21 -4.52 -2.03 -1.85
CA ARG A 21 -4.46 -2.57 -3.22
C ARG A 21 -4.25 -4.08 -3.26
N ASN A 22 -3.57 -4.64 -2.26
CA ASN A 22 -3.32 -6.07 -2.14
C ASN A 22 -4.48 -6.81 -1.44
N MET A 23 -5.43 -6.07 -0.84
CA MET A 23 -6.57 -6.64 -0.15
C MET A 23 -7.69 -6.93 -1.15
N PRO A 24 -8.24 -8.16 -1.19
CA PRO A 24 -9.39 -8.44 -2.02
C PRO A 24 -10.60 -7.63 -1.58
N GLY A 25 -11.29 -6.96 -2.51
CA GLY A 25 -12.50 -6.19 -2.20
C GLY A 25 -13.60 -7.03 -1.55
N SER A 26 -13.63 -8.34 -1.84
CA SER A 26 -14.58 -9.28 -1.23
C SER A 26 -14.41 -9.46 0.27
N THR A 27 -13.24 -9.12 0.84
CA THR A 27 -12.97 -9.18 2.29
C THR A 27 -13.43 -7.93 3.03
N ILE A 28 -13.70 -6.84 2.31
CA ILE A 28 -14.14 -5.57 2.89
C ILE A 28 -15.67 -5.62 3.05
N ASP A 29 -16.16 -5.29 4.24
CA ASP A 29 -17.57 -5.09 4.53
C ASP A 29 -17.99 -3.67 4.15
N ARG A 30 -17.31 -2.68 4.74
CA ARG A 30 -17.53 -1.26 4.51
C ARG A 30 -16.32 -0.43 4.86
N ILE A 31 -16.31 0.81 4.41
CA ILE A 31 -15.32 1.84 4.78
C ILE A 31 -16.08 2.93 5.54
N GLU A 32 -15.66 3.20 6.77
CA GLU A 32 -16.21 4.25 7.62
C GLU A 32 -15.25 5.46 7.57
N ILE A 33 -15.81 6.65 7.33
CA ILE A 33 -15.07 7.91 7.37
C ILE A 33 -15.57 8.69 8.59
N ILE A 34 -14.69 8.90 9.57
CA ILE A 34 -14.98 9.59 10.82
C ILE A 34 -14.29 10.96 10.74
N THR A 35 -15.09 12.00 10.51
CA THR A 35 -14.58 13.37 10.31
C THR A 35 -14.34 14.10 11.65
N ASP A 36 -15.04 13.68 12.69
CA ASP A 36 -14.93 14.23 14.06
C ASP A 36 -14.71 13.09 15.07
N PRO A 37 -13.43 12.61 15.18
CA PRO A 37 -13.14 11.50 16.07
C PRO A 37 -13.28 11.93 17.52
N SER A 38 -14.07 11.18 18.30
CA SER A 38 -14.20 11.38 19.74
C SER A 38 -12.87 11.10 20.46
N ALA A 39 -12.76 11.51 21.74
CA ALA A 39 -11.60 11.28 22.61
C ALA A 39 -11.20 9.79 22.79
N ARG A 40 -11.99 8.86 22.29
CA ARG A 40 -11.69 7.43 22.24
C ARG A 40 -10.58 7.08 21.24
N TYR A 41 -10.35 7.93 20.24
CA TYR A 41 -9.34 7.74 19.23
C TYR A 41 -8.08 8.54 19.59
N ASP A 42 -6.92 7.97 19.30
CA ASP A 42 -5.65 8.63 19.57
C ASP A 42 -5.60 10.01 18.91
N ALA A 43 -5.20 11.03 19.66
CA ALA A 43 -5.19 12.45 19.26
C ALA A 43 -4.18 12.79 18.14
N ALA A 44 -3.55 11.81 17.52
CA ALA A 44 -2.45 12.00 16.56
C ALA A 44 -2.87 12.55 15.18
N GLY A 45 -4.12 12.99 14.96
CA GLY A 45 -4.52 13.51 13.65
C GLY A 45 -5.76 14.38 13.63
N ASN A 46 -5.60 15.64 13.24
CA ASN A 46 -6.71 16.59 12.99
C ASN A 46 -7.48 16.33 11.68
N ALA A 47 -7.12 15.30 10.90
CA ALA A 47 -7.62 15.08 9.54
C ALA A 47 -8.70 13.99 9.42
N GLY A 48 -9.22 13.49 10.55
CA GLY A 48 -10.22 12.40 10.55
C GLY A 48 -9.61 11.00 10.43
N ILE A 49 -10.49 10.00 10.48
CA ILE A 49 -10.14 8.58 10.45
C ILE A 49 -10.86 7.89 9.30
N ILE A 50 -10.13 7.05 8.57
CA ILE A 50 -10.70 6.11 7.61
C ILE A 50 -10.58 4.72 8.24
N ASP A 51 -11.69 4.10 8.56
CA ASP A 51 -11.72 2.75 9.12
C ASP A 51 -12.26 1.75 8.11
N VAL A 52 -11.41 0.80 7.73
CA VAL A 52 -11.75 -0.28 6.81
C VAL A 52 -12.26 -1.45 7.63
N ARG A 53 -13.57 -1.67 7.61
CA ARG A 53 -14.23 -2.79 8.27
C ARG A 53 -14.18 -4.02 7.41
N LEU A 54 -13.62 -5.10 7.94
CA LEU A 54 -13.58 -6.38 7.27
C LEU A 54 -14.83 -7.21 7.60
N LYS A 55 -15.26 -8.03 6.64
CA LYS A 55 -16.36 -8.96 6.86
C LYS A 55 -16.04 -9.91 8.02
N LYS A 56 -16.89 -9.90 9.03
CA LYS A 56 -16.84 -10.85 10.14
C LYS A 56 -17.76 -12.01 9.85
N ASN A 57 -17.22 -13.21 9.82
CA ASN A 57 -18.06 -14.39 9.70
C ASN A 57 -18.45 -14.89 11.10
N THR A 58 -19.74 -14.82 11.39
CA THR A 58 -20.30 -15.26 12.69
C THR A 58 -20.89 -16.66 12.65
N SER A 59 -20.93 -17.30 11.47
CA SER A 59 -21.49 -18.64 11.29
C SER A 59 -20.66 -19.69 12.04
N THR A 60 -21.34 -20.61 12.72
CA THR A 60 -20.72 -21.77 13.36
C THR A 60 -20.25 -22.76 12.28
N GLY A 61 -19.13 -23.43 12.53
CA GLY A 61 -18.52 -24.38 11.58
C GLY A 61 -17.36 -23.76 10.83
N THR A 62 -16.95 -24.43 9.75
CA THR A 62 -15.88 -23.97 8.87
C THR A 62 -16.48 -23.35 7.61
N ASN A 63 -16.03 -22.17 7.29
CA ASN A 63 -16.41 -21.49 6.07
C ASN A 63 -15.23 -20.67 5.53
N GLY A 64 -15.24 -20.41 4.24
CA GLY A 64 -14.16 -19.67 3.63
C GLY A 64 -14.42 -19.39 2.15
N SER A 65 -13.51 -18.67 1.57
CA SER A 65 -13.50 -18.35 0.15
C SER A 65 -12.08 -18.36 -0.41
N ALA A 66 -11.94 -18.76 -1.64
CA ALA A 66 -10.72 -18.63 -2.40
C ALA A 66 -11.01 -17.92 -3.72
N SER A 67 -10.12 -17.04 -4.15
CA SER A 67 -10.22 -16.38 -5.44
C SER A 67 -8.86 -16.32 -6.11
N LEU A 68 -8.86 -16.53 -7.43
CA LEU A 68 -7.69 -16.37 -8.28
C LEU A 68 -8.10 -15.49 -9.45
N SER A 69 -7.24 -14.58 -9.83
CA SER A 69 -7.41 -13.66 -10.94
C SER A 69 -6.11 -13.55 -11.70
N ALA A 70 -6.17 -13.71 -13.01
CA ALA A 70 -5.05 -13.48 -13.91
C ALA A 70 -5.51 -12.58 -15.05
N GLY A 71 -4.68 -11.65 -15.43
CA GLY A 71 -4.92 -10.73 -16.54
C GLY A 71 -3.61 -10.50 -17.30
N SER A 72 -3.74 -10.25 -18.59
CA SER A 72 -2.64 -9.90 -19.47
C SER A 72 -2.99 -8.63 -20.26
N GLY A 73 -2.06 -7.72 -20.31
CA GLY A 73 -2.04 -6.52 -21.12
C GLY A 73 -0.61 -6.32 -21.60
N ARG A 74 -0.06 -5.10 -21.54
CA ARG A 74 1.39 -4.88 -21.73
C ARG A 74 2.21 -5.64 -20.68
N TYR A 75 1.67 -5.76 -19.45
CA TYR A 75 2.22 -6.57 -18.37
C TYR A 75 1.15 -7.50 -17.80
N TYR A 76 1.58 -8.65 -17.29
CA TYR A 76 0.70 -9.58 -16.59
C TYR A 76 0.29 -9.04 -15.23
N ARG A 77 -0.87 -9.47 -14.74
CA ARG A 77 -1.36 -9.20 -13.38
C ARG A 77 -1.97 -10.48 -12.83
N GLN A 78 -1.53 -10.88 -11.66
CA GLN A 78 -1.99 -12.07 -10.96
C GLN A 78 -2.37 -11.70 -9.55
N ARG A 79 -3.50 -12.19 -9.08
CA ARG A 79 -3.96 -11.99 -7.72
C ARG A 79 -4.54 -13.29 -7.20
N GLY A 80 -4.24 -13.61 -5.94
CA GLY A 80 -4.84 -14.71 -5.23
C GLY A 80 -5.30 -14.25 -3.86
N ALA A 81 -6.40 -14.79 -3.38
CA ALA A 81 -6.87 -14.56 -2.03
C ALA A 81 -7.48 -15.82 -1.47
N LEU A 82 -7.23 -16.05 -0.17
CA LEU A 82 -7.81 -17.12 0.63
C LEU A 82 -8.31 -16.50 1.92
N GLN A 83 -9.55 -16.83 2.29
CA GLN A 83 -10.14 -16.50 3.57
C GLN A 83 -10.72 -17.76 4.18
N LEU A 84 -10.38 -18.05 5.43
CA LEU A 84 -10.92 -19.16 6.20
C LEU A 84 -11.36 -18.67 7.58
N ASN A 85 -12.47 -19.21 8.05
CA ASN A 85 -12.97 -19.01 9.39
C ASN A 85 -13.50 -20.35 9.91
N HIS A 86 -13.15 -20.67 11.15
CA HIS A 86 -13.64 -21.85 11.85
C HIS A 86 -14.13 -21.44 13.23
N LYS A 87 -15.43 -21.55 13.47
CA LYS A 87 -16.06 -21.25 14.74
C LYS A 87 -16.66 -22.51 15.37
N THR A 88 -16.18 -22.87 16.56
CA THR A 88 -16.68 -23.98 17.33
C THR A 88 -16.77 -23.61 18.80
N GLY A 89 -17.97 -23.79 19.41
CA GLY A 89 -18.19 -23.42 20.81
C GLY A 89 -17.78 -21.97 21.10
N ILE A 90 -16.80 -21.83 22.00
CA ILE A 90 -16.29 -20.53 22.44
C ILE A 90 -15.12 -20.01 21.61
N ILE A 91 -14.61 -20.80 20.66
CA ILE A 91 -13.41 -20.47 19.87
C ILE A 91 -13.79 -20.09 18.45
N ASN A 92 -13.22 -18.99 17.96
CA ASN A 92 -13.27 -18.56 16.58
C ASN A 92 -11.86 -18.38 16.05
N LEU A 93 -11.46 -19.21 15.08
CA LEU A 93 -10.20 -19.11 14.37
C LEU A 93 -10.44 -18.46 13.01
N PHE A 94 -9.62 -17.51 12.62
CA PHE A 94 -9.74 -16.89 11.32
C PHE A 94 -8.38 -16.60 10.68
N THR A 95 -8.33 -16.71 9.35
CA THR A 95 -7.14 -16.35 8.59
C THR A 95 -7.54 -15.79 7.24
N ASN A 96 -6.76 -14.81 6.78
CA ASN A 96 -6.83 -14.26 5.44
C ASN A 96 -5.42 -14.23 4.87
N TYR A 97 -5.28 -14.58 3.61
CA TYR A 97 -4.04 -14.44 2.87
C TYR A 97 -4.33 -13.87 1.48
N GLY A 98 -3.51 -12.91 1.06
CA GLY A 98 -3.57 -12.33 -0.26
C GLY A 98 -2.20 -12.25 -0.90
N ILE A 99 -2.16 -12.52 -2.20
CA ILE A 99 -0.97 -12.32 -3.04
C ILE A 99 -1.35 -11.47 -4.24
N ASN A 100 -0.47 -10.57 -4.60
CA ASN A 100 -0.56 -9.75 -5.80
C ASN A 100 0.81 -9.71 -6.48
N ASN A 101 0.83 -10.01 -7.78
CA ASN A 101 2.03 -9.96 -8.59
C ASN A 101 1.69 -9.37 -9.96
N GLY A 102 2.47 -8.38 -10.41
CA GLY A 102 2.22 -7.78 -11.71
C GLY A 102 3.10 -6.60 -12.03
N GLY A 103 2.98 -6.13 -13.26
CA GLY A 103 3.65 -4.96 -13.78
C GLY A 103 2.68 -3.83 -14.12
N ASP A 104 3.25 -2.64 -14.22
CA ASP A 104 2.60 -1.43 -14.72
C ASP A 104 3.62 -0.55 -15.41
N TYR A 105 3.18 0.46 -16.14
CA TYR A 105 4.07 1.40 -16.80
C TYR A 105 3.46 2.79 -16.86
N TRP A 106 4.33 3.75 -17.01
CA TRP A 106 3.99 5.13 -17.26
C TRP A 106 4.82 5.65 -18.42
N ASP A 107 4.17 6.13 -19.47
CA ASP A 107 4.80 6.80 -20.58
C ASP A 107 4.78 8.30 -20.30
N PHE A 108 5.97 8.90 -20.23
CA PHE A 108 6.15 10.27 -19.83
C PHE A 108 6.82 11.05 -20.97
N ASP A 109 6.11 12.04 -21.47
CA ASP A 109 6.62 13.01 -22.45
C ASP A 109 6.41 14.42 -21.87
N LEU A 110 7.48 15.15 -21.65
CA LEU A 110 7.49 16.50 -21.12
C LEU A 110 8.18 17.44 -22.10
N GLN A 111 7.45 18.47 -22.53
CA GLN A 111 7.98 19.61 -23.26
C GLN A 111 7.87 20.85 -22.38
N LYS A 112 8.97 21.53 -22.14
CA LYS A 112 9.07 22.69 -21.26
C LYS A 112 9.89 23.78 -21.92
N ILE A 113 9.44 25.02 -21.75
CA ILE A 113 10.26 26.20 -22.05
C ILE A 113 10.78 26.72 -20.73
N GLN A 114 12.09 26.81 -20.60
CA GLN A 114 12.77 27.40 -19.46
C GLN A 114 13.37 28.73 -19.87
N GLU A 115 12.95 29.79 -19.24
CA GLU A 115 13.46 31.15 -19.48
C GLU A 115 14.51 31.49 -18.40
N ASP A 116 15.67 31.92 -18.86
CA ASP A 116 16.76 32.40 -18.01
C ASP A 116 17.21 33.77 -18.53
N GLY A 117 16.65 34.83 -17.96
CA GLY A 117 16.79 36.18 -18.46
C GLY A 117 16.25 36.32 -19.88
N ALA A 118 17.09 36.74 -20.82
CA ALA A 118 16.73 36.88 -22.23
C ALA A 118 16.83 35.56 -23.03
N GLN A 119 17.35 34.49 -22.44
CA GLN A 119 17.55 33.20 -23.12
C GLN A 119 16.39 32.26 -22.86
N LYS A 120 15.92 31.58 -23.91
CA LYS A 120 14.92 30.53 -23.87
C LYS A 120 15.55 29.19 -24.15
N ASN A 121 15.35 28.22 -23.26
CA ASN A 121 15.74 26.84 -23.46
C ASN A 121 14.49 25.98 -23.66
N TYR A 122 14.45 25.26 -24.76
CA TYR A 122 13.41 24.27 -25.04
C TYR A 122 13.90 22.92 -24.57
N VAL A 123 13.22 22.37 -23.57
CA VAL A 123 13.54 21.06 -22.98
C VAL A 123 12.49 20.06 -23.42
N HIS A 124 12.93 18.95 -23.98
CA HIS A 124 12.08 17.82 -24.28
C HIS A 124 12.64 16.59 -23.56
N GLN A 125 11.84 15.98 -22.70
CA GLN A 125 12.19 14.80 -21.90
C GLN A 125 11.18 13.70 -22.15
N THR A 126 11.67 12.49 -22.43
CA THR A 126 10.84 11.28 -22.53
C THR A 126 11.34 10.23 -21.56
N SER A 127 10.43 9.43 -21.00
CA SER A 127 10.75 8.31 -20.13
C SER A 127 9.66 7.26 -20.18
N LEU A 128 10.03 6.00 -20.30
CA LEU A 128 9.13 4.86 -20.11
C LEU A 128 9.42 4.25 -18.73
N ILE A 129 8.65 4.68 -17.75
CA ILE A 129 8.79 4.18 -16.38
C ILE A 129 8.06 2.86 -16.27
N THR A 130 8.75 1.82 -15.84
CA THR A 130 8.18 0.49 -15.65
C THR A 130 8.23 0.06 -14.20
N TYR A 131 7.19 -0.62 -13.75
CA TYR A 131 7.04 -1.09 -12.38
C TYR A 131 6.80 -2.60 -12.37
N LYS A 132 7.48 -3.30 -11.45
CA LYS A 132 7.14 -4.67 -11.07
C LYS A 132 6.84 -4.68 -9.58
N ASN A 133 5.65 -5.17 -9.22
CA ASN A 133 5.17 -5.21 -7.86
C ASN A 133 4.88 -6.65 -7.46
N THR A 134 5.37 -7.07 -6.30
CA THR A 134 4.96 -8.30 -5.64
C THR A 134 4.57 -7.96 -4.22
N GLY A 135 3.36 -8.33 -3.82
CA GLY A 135 2.82 -8.05 -2.50
C GLY A 135 2.18 -9.29 -1.90
N HIS A 136 2.39 -9.47 -0.60
CA HIS A 136 1.75 -10.48 0.22
C HIS A 136 1.14 -9.79 1.43
N ASN A 137 -0.04 -10.20 1.82
CA ASN A 137 -0.66 -9.81 3.07
C ASN A 137 -1.25 -11.05 3.75
N ALA A 138 -1.08 -11.13 5.04
CA ALA A 138 -1.59 -12.21 5.87
C ALA A 138 -2.24 -11.64 7.12
N LYS A 139 -3.30 -12.28 7.58
CA LYS A 139 -3.96 -12.02 8.85
C LYS A 139 -4.33 -13.36 9.46
N ALA A 140 -4.01 -13.61 10.71
CA ALA A 140 -4.43 -14.78 11.44
C ALA A 140 -4.80 -14.38 12.86
N GLY A 141 -5.85 -15.00 13.40
CA GLY A 141 -6.28 -14.67 14.76
C GLY A 141 -7.15 -15.75 15.37
N ILE A 142 -7.30 -15.62 16.67
CA ILE A 142 -8.17 -16.43 17.49
C ILE A 142 -8.94 -15.51 18.44
N ASP A 143 -10.27 -15.70 18.52
CA ASP A 143 -11.11 -15.10 19.53
C ASP A 143 -11.65 -16.21 20.43
N ILE A 144 -11.55 -16.02 21.74
CA ILE A 144 -12.07 -16.93 22.77
C ILE A 144 -13.14 -16.18 23.54
N GLN A 145 -14.37 -16.66 23.45
CA GLN A 145 -15.53 -16.09 24.12
C GLN A 145 -15.74 -16.78 25.47
N THR A 146 -15.18 -16.20 26.54
CA THR A 146 -15.33 -16.72 27.90
C THR A 146 -16.65 -16.24 28.53
N GLY A 147 -17.76 -16.98 28.26
CA GLY A 147 -19.08 -16.60 28.67
C GLY A 147 -19.81 -15.65 27.71
N LYS A 148 -20.92 -15.03 28.15
CA LYS A 148 -21.78 -14.19 27.30
C LYS A 148 -21.25 -12.77 27.09
N ALA A 149 -20.37 -12.31 27.96
CA ALA A 149 -19.97 -10.92 28.03
C ALA A 149 -18.48 -10.66 27.67
N THR A 150 -17.62 -11.68 27.73
CA THR A 150 -16.17 -11.50 27.64
C THR A 150 -15.60 -12.18 26.41
N THR A 151 -14.76 -11.47 25.68
CA THR A 151 -13.97 -12.01 24.55
C THR A 151 -12.51 -11.64 24.76
N ILE A 152 -11.63 -12.62 24.58
CA ILE A 152 -10.18 -12.43 24.54
C ILE A 152 -9.73 -12.79 23.12
N GLY A 153 -8.98 -11.93 22.47
CA GLY A 153 -8.49 -12.14 21.12
C GLY A 153 -6.98 -12.04 21.03
N LEU A 154 -6.42 -12.82 20.11
CA LEU A 154 -5.05 -12.69 19.63
C LEU A 154 -5.11 -12.51 18.12
N LEU A 155 -4.44 -11.49 17.63
CA LEU A 155 -4.38 -11.17 16.21
C LEU A 155 -2.94 -10.94 15.78
N TRP A 156 -2.60 -11.50 14.64
CA TRP A 156 -1.39 -11.17 13.92
C TRP A 156 -1.71 -10.75 12.49
N THR A 157 -1.05 -9.69 12.02
CA THR A 157 -1.10 -9.23 10.63
C THR A 157 0.29 -9.03 10.08
N GLY A 158 0.50 -9.41 8.84
CA GLY A 158 1.76 -9.20 8.14
C GLY A 158 1.53 -8.71 6.71
N SER A 159 2.36 -7.78 6.25
CA SER A 159 2.41 -7.41 4.85
C SER A 159 3.86 -7.30 4.37
N TRP A 160 4.12 -7.81 3.18
CA TRP A 160 5.42 -7.76 2.53
C TRP A 160 5.23 -7.30 1.11
N ASN A 161 5.93 -6.22 0.74
CA ASN A 161 5.83 -5.64 -0.59
C ASN A 161 7.22 -5.40 -1.15
N ARG A 162 7.40 -5.77 -2.41
CA ARG A 162 8.58 -5.44 -3.20
C ARG A 162 8.14 -4.74 -4.47
N ARG A 163 8.66 -3.54 -4.69
CA ARG A 163 8.47 -2.76 -5.91
C ARG A 163 9.81 -2.46 -6.53
N ASN A 164 9.97 -2.87 -7.76
CA ASN A 164 11.08 -2.49 -8.61
C ASN A 164 10.57 -1.48 -9.65
N GLU A 165 11.31 -0.40 -9.84
CA GLU A 165 11.03 0.65 -10.83
C GLU A 165 12.27 0.82 -11.70
N GLU A 166 12.08 0.85 -13.00
CA GLU A 166 13.10 1.20 -13.99
C GLU A 166 12.57 2.40 -14.77
N SER A 167 13.38 3.46 -14.86
CA SER A 167 13.00 4.75 -15.43
C SER A 167 14.12 5.26 -16.34
N PRO A 168 14.38 4.61 -17.49
CA PRO A 168 15.27 5.20 -18.49
C PRO A 168 14.62 6.49 -19.02
N ALA A 169 15.42 7.54 -19.11
CA ALA A 169 14.96 8.84 -19.59
C ALA A 169 15.97 9.43 -20.56
N SER A 170 15.45 10.11 -21.57
CA SER A 170 16.26 10.97 -22.44
C SER A 170 15.78 12.41 -22.29
N ALA A 171 16.72 13.35 -22.25
CA ALA A 171 16.39 14.77 -22.29
C ALA A 171 17.24 15.47 -23.33
N SER A 172 16.63 16.39 -24.08
CA SER A 172 17.30 17.24 -25.05
C SER A 172 17.03 18.70 -24.78
N PHE A 173 18.05 19.53 -24.95
CA PHE A 173 18.02 20.96 -24.70
C PHE A 173 18.34 21.72 -25.99
N ARG A 174 17.50 22.65 -26.38
CA ARG A 174 17.59 23.44 -27.60
C ARG A 174 17.43 24.91 -27.28
N ARG A 175 18.15 25.78 -28.04
CA ARG A 175 17.96 27.24 -27.90
C ARG A 175 16.76 27.76 -28.68
N GLN A 176 16.36 27.04 -29.71
CA GLN A 176 15.17 27.33 -30.51
C GLN A 176 14.33 26.06 -30.68
N LYS A 177 13.03 26.20 -30.83
CA LYS A 177 12.09 25.07 -30.88
C LYS A 177 12.49 23.99 -31.93
N ASN A 178 12.97 24.41 -33.08
CA ASN A 178 13.28 23.53 -34.22
C ASN A 178 14.77 23.39 -34.48
N SER A 179 15.67 23.86 -33.61
CA SER A 179 17.13 23.70 -33.78
C SER A 179 17.57 22.30 -33.30
N ASN A 180 18.79 21.93 -33.73
CA ASN A 180 19.46 20.76 -33.16
C ASN A 180 19.69 20.97 -31.64
N PRO A 181 19.63 19.94 -30.83
CA PRO A 181 19.98 20.05 -29.44
C PRO A 181 21.45 20.40 -29.26
N TYR A 182 21.75 21.37 -28.40
CA TYR A 182 23.12 21.67 -27.98
C TYR A 182 23.60 20.78 -26.85
N LEU A 183 22.66 20.11 -26.17
CA LEU A 183 22.91 19.18 -25.07
C LEU A 183 21.84 18.10 -25.11
N ALA A 184 22.23 16.86 -24.91
CA ALA A 184 21.34 15.77 -24.64
C ALA A 184 21.88 14.94 -23.47
N THR A 185 20.98 14.34 -22.70
CA THR A 185 21.33 13.45 -21.61
C THR A 185 20.54 12.15 -21.70
N LEU A 186 21.21 11.04 -21.39
CA LEU A 186 20.58 9.74 -21.12
C LEU A 186 20.71 9.45 -19.63
N THR A 187 19.61 9.13 -19.00
CA THR A 187 19.58 8.84 -17.58
C THR A 187 18.96 7.47 -17.38
N ASP A 188 19.67 6.58 -16.72
CA ASP A 188 19.16 5.30 -16.23
C ASP A 188 18.93 5.38 -14.73
N LYS A 189 17.68 5.18 -14.31
CA LYS A 189 17.29 5.16 -12.90
C LYS A 189 16.63 3.84 -12.57
N SER A 190 17.12 3.21 -11.51
CA SER A 190 16.53 1.99 -10.95
C SER A 190 16.27 2.18 -9.47
N ILE A 191 15.04 1.84 -9.05
CA ILE A 191 14.65 1.87 -7.65
C ILE A 191 14.16 0.49 -7.25
N MET A 192 14.67 -0.03 -6.13
CA MET A 192 14.12 -1.17 -5.43
C MET A 192 13.63 -0.74 -4.05
N ASN A 193 12.36 -0.96 -3.78
CA ASN A 193 11.74 -0.67 -2.49
C ASN A 193 11.11 -1.95 -1.96
N THR A 194 11.63 -2.45 -0.83
CA THR A 194 11.08 -3.62 -0.12
C THR A 194 10.61 -3.16 1.24
N THR A 195 9.35 -3.46 1.57
CA THR A 195 8.75 -3.15 2.86
C THR A 195 8.19 -4.41 3.51
N SER A 196 8.37 -4.52 4.81
CA SER A 196 7.76 -5.54 5.66
C SER A 196 7.15 -4.87 6.87
N ASN A 197 5.89 -5.15 7.13
CA ASN A 197 5.17 -4.69 8.30
C ASN A 197 4.51 -5.88 8.98
N GLN A 198 4.69 -6.00 10.29
CA GLN A 198 4.10 -7.05 11.11
C GLN A 198 3.54 -6.41 12.37
N LEU A 199 2.30 -6.76 12.71
CA LEU A 199 1.60 -6.29 13.90
C LEU A 199 1.02 -7.50 14.63
N GLY A 200 1.26 -7.57 15.92
CA GLY A 200 0.60 -8.46 16.86
C GLY A 200 -0.29 -7.67 17.80
N ASN A 201 -1.46 -8.14 18.10
CA ASN A 201 -2.39 -7.53 19.03
C ASN A 201 -2.99 -8.58 19.96
N ILE A 202 -3.01 -8.28 21.24
CA ILE A 202 -3.80 -8.99 22.26
C ILE A 202 -4.91 -8.06 22.66
N ASN A 203 -6.15 -8.52 22.60
CA ASN A 203 -7.30 -7.71 22.96
C ASN A 203 -8.19 -8.40 23.98
N PHE A 204 -8.76 -7.60 24.84
CA PHE A 204 -9.75 -7.98 25.83
C PHE A 204 -10.97 -7.09 25.66
N GLN A 205 -12.15 -7.69 25.68
CA GLN A 205 -13.43 -6.99 25.63
C GLN A 205 -14.38 -7.61 26.63
N HIS A 206 -15.00 -6.75 27.48
CA HIS A 206 -16.03 -7.16 28.41
C HIS A 206 -17.24 -6.22 28.33
N ASN A 207 -18.40 -6.75 28.00
CA ASN A 207 -19.66 -6.00 27.99
C ASN A 207 -20.24 -5.94 29.39
N LEU A 208 -20.45 -4.75 29.93
CA LEU A 208 -21.05 -4.54 31.24
C LEU A 208 -22.54 -4.87 31.19
N ILE A 209 -23.08 -5.28 32.33
CA ILE A 209 -24.48 -5.72 32.45
C ILE A 209 -25.43 -4.61 31.97
N LYS A 210 -26.51 -4.97 31.23
CA LYS A 210 -27.58 -4.11 30.72
C LYS A 210 -27.18 -3.03 29.71
N ASN A 211 -26.30 -3.28 28.79
CA ASN A 211 -25.86 -2.29 27.76
C ASN A 211 -25.35 -0.95 28.34
N GLN A 212 -24.89 -0.91 29.56
CA GLN A 212 -24.44 0.29 30.25
C GLN A 212 -22.95 0.63 29.97
N GLY A 213 -22.31 -0.11 29.09
CA GLY A 213 -20.91 0.16 28.69
C GLY A 213 -20.13 -1.09 28.32
N GLN A 214 -18.91 -0.84 27.86
CA GLN A 214 -17.95 -1.85 27.44
C GLN A 214 -16.58 -1.47 27.99
N LEU A 215 -15.91 -2.44 28.60
CA LEU A 215 -14.50 -2.34 28.96
C LEU A 215 -13.66 -3.00 27.86
N THR A 216 -12.68 -2.29 27.32
CA THR A 216 -11.74 -2.82 26.32
C THR A 216 -10.32 -2.53 26.76
N ALA A 217 -9.42 -3.48 26.49
CA ALA A 217 -7.98 -3.31 26.63
C ALA A 217 -7.29 -3.93 25.41
N ASP A 218 -6.31 -3.23 24.87
CA ASP A 218 -5.53 -3.66 23.73
C ASP A 218 -4.04 -3.49 24.02
N LEU A 219 -3.25 -4.48 23.58
CA LEU A 219 -1.80 -4.45 23.61
C LEU A 219 -1.28 -4.75 22.22
N ASP A 220 -0.60 -3.79 21.63
CA ASP A 220 -0.10 -3.86 20.27
C ASP A 220 1.43 -3.96 20.23
N PHE A 221 1.94 -4.82 19.35
CA PHE A 221 3.35 -4.94 19.02
C PHE A 221 3.53 -4.78 17.51
N GLY A 222 4.44 -3.91 17.09
CA GLY A 222 4.68 -3.67 15.68
C GLY A 222 6.15 -3.73 15.31
N ARG A 223 6.44 -4.28 14.14
CA ARG A 223 7.75 -4.20 13.49
C ARG A 223 7.57 -3.75 12.05
N PHE A 224 8.24 -2.68 11.70
CA PHE A 224 8.32 -2.17 10.35
C PHE A 224 9.77 -2.19 9.85
N THR A 225 9.96 -2.68 8.62
CA THR A 225 11.27 -2.67 7.96
C THR A 225 11.09 -2.16 6.54
N ARG A 226 11.95 -1.23 6.12
CA ARG A 226 12.04 -0.75 4.75
C ARG A 226 13.48 -0.81 4.27
N GLN A 227 13.68 -1.39 3.09
CA GLN A 227 14.92 -1.33 2.35
C GLN A 227 14.67 -0.55 1.05
N PHE A 228 15.47 0.45 0.83
CA PHE A 228 15.35 1.32 -0.34
C PHE A 228 16.71 1.47 -1.00
N PHE A 229 16.79 1.04 -2.26
CA PHE A 229 17.94 1.23 -3.10
C PHE A 229 17.55 2.11 -4.28
N ASN A 230 18.36 3.11 -4.57
CA ASN A 230 18.21 3.99 -5.73
C ASN A 230 19.55 4.07 -6.43
N SER A 231 19.57 3.70 -7.68
CA SER A 231 20.72 3.86 -8.58
C SER A 231 20.34 4.86 -9.66
N LEU A 232 21.19 5.83 -9.89
CA LEU A 232 21.05 6.84 -10.93
C LEU A 232 22.37 6.98 -11.67
N SER A 233 22.33 6.82 -12.99
CA SER A 233 23.45 7.09 -13.89
C SER A 233 22.99 8.05 -14.96
N THR A 234 23.76 9.10 -15.21
CA THR A 234 23.46 10.08 -16.28
C THR A 234 24.68 10.22 -17.17
N GLU A 235 24.47 9.98 -18.45
CA GLU A 235 25.45 10.24 -19.51
C GLU A 235 25.06 11.52 -20.23
N THR A 236 26.03 12.39 -20.44
CA THR A 236 25.87 13.64 -21.19
C THR A 236 26.39 13.45 -22.60
N LEU A 237 25.51 13.62 -23.58
CA LEU A 237 25.84 13.58 -24.99
C LEU A 237 26.01 15.01 -25.46
N ILE A 238 27.24 15.34 -25.91
CA ILE A 238 27.54 16.63 -26.54
C ILE A 238 27.46 16.39 -28.02
N PRO A 239 26.64 17.16 -28.79
CA PRO A 239 26.68 17.07 -30.25
C PRO A 239 28.12 17.33 -30.81
N ALA A 240 28.48 16.63 -31.86
CA ALA A 240 29.82 16.71 -32.46
C ALA A 240 30.19 18.13 -32.94
N ASP A 241 29.18 18.96 -33.25
CA ASP A 241 29.35 20.37 -33.58
C ASP A 241 28.49 21.22 -32.65
N PRO A 242 29.08 21.92 -31.65
CA PRO A 242 28.35 22.93 -30.90
C PRO A 242 27.96 24.06 -31.87
N PRO A 243 26.71 24.56 -31.85
CA PRO A 243 26.32 25.68 -32.68
C PRO A 243 27.18 26.91 -32.35
N GLN A 244 27.82 27.48 -33.37
CA GLN A 244 28.51 28.77 -33.27
C GLN A 244 27.59 29.90 -32.95
#